data_66dc425f6b84c40f8321e28bb4375684
#
_entry.id   66dc425f6b84c40f8321e28bb4375684
#
_cell.length_a   1.000
_cell.length_b   1.000
_cell.length_c   1.000
_cell.angle_alpha   90.00
_cell.angle_beta   90.00
_cell.angle_gamma   90.00
#
_symmetry.space_group_name_H-M   'P 1'
#
loop_
_entity.id
_entity.type
_entity.pdbx_description
1 polymer ?
#
loop_
_entity_poly.entity_id
_entity_poly.type
_entity_poly.pdbx_seq_one_letter_code
_entity_poly.pdbx_strand_id
1 'polypeptide(L)'
;MDNTELLTRFNLTRHEATIYLTLLADGDLNGYEVSKITGISRSNAYASLASLVEKGAAFIIEGETTRYTPVPVEEFCGNKIRSLQESKQELIKNIPQRREDAEGYITITGEHRILDKMRNMISESKSRVYLSVSGNILPDLLTEMQVAHQRGIKMVVITDTPFPQEGMTVHVLEKPKKQVRIIVDSTTVLTGDID
;
A
#
# COMPACT_ATOMS: atom_id res chain seq x y z
N MET A 1 9.61 6.73 -8.74
CA MET A 1 10.05 5.82 -7.66
C MET A 1 10.88 4.74 -8.30
N ASP A 2 12.07 4.44 -7.78
CA ASP A 2 12.95 3.39 -8.31
C ASP A 2 12.44 1.99 -7.93
N ASN A 3 12.62 1.01 -8.82
CA ASN A 3 12.19 -0.38 -8.61
C ASN A 3 12.84 -0.99 -7.35
N THR A 4 14.08 -0.65 -7.06
CA THR A 4 14.77 -1.08 -5.83
C THR A 4 14.03 -0.57 -4.59
N GLU A 5 13.58 0.69 -4.60
CA GLU A 5 12.82 1.28 -3.49
C GLU A 5 11.43 0.62 -3.35
N LEU A 6 10.76 0.30 -4.45
CA LEU A 6 9.49 -0.44 -4.41
C LEU A 6 9.67 -1.82 -3.78
N LEU A 7 10.71 -2.55 -4.15
CA LEU A 7 10.99 -3.89 -3.62
C LEU A 7 11.33 -3.90 -2.13
N THR A 8 11.85 -2.79 -1.58
CA THR A 8 12.07 -2.70 -0.12
C THR A 8 10.76 -2.74 0.67
N ARG A 9 9.64 -2.31 0.08
CA ARG A 9 8.31 -2.43 0.70
C ARG A 9 7.84 -3.88 0.82
N PHE A 10 8.42 -4.79 0.02
CA PHE A 10 8.20 -6.23 0.08
C PHE A 10 9.23 -6.97 0.95
N ASN A 11 9.89 -6.24 1.87
CA ASN A 11 10.87 -6.78 2.82
C ASN A 11 12.19 -7.22 2.19
N LEU A 12 12.58 -6.68 1.05
CA LEU A 12 13.93 -6.84 0.51
C LEU A 12 14.82 -5.68 1.00
N THR A 13 16.06 -5.98 1.35
CA THR A 13 17.08 -4.95 1.52
C THR A 13 17.48 -4.37 0.16
N ARG A 14 18.19 -3.23 0.14
CA ARG A 14 18.68 -2.64 -1.12
C ARG A 14 19.58 -3.60 -1.91
N HIS A 15 20.48 -4.33 -1.24
CA HIS A 15 21.33 -5.34 -1.90
C HIS A 15 20.50 -6.47 -2.48
N GLU A 16 19.55 -7.02 -1.73
CA GLU A 16 18.66 -8.08 -2.20
C GLU A 16 17.81 -7.60 -3.39
N ALA A 17 17.25 -6.39 -3.33
CA ALA A 17 16.48 -5.83 -4.43
C ALA A 17 17.34 -5.64 -5.69
N THR A 18 18.57 -5.14 -5.55
CA THR A 18 19.51 -5.02 -6.67
C THR A 18 19.82 -6.39 -7.29
N ILE A 19 20.13 -7.40 -6.46
CA ILE A 19 20.41 -8.76 -6.93
C ILE A 19 19.19 -9.40 -7.58
N TYR A 20 18.01 -9.23 -6.98
CA TYR A 20 16.76 -9.77 -7.54
C TYR A 20 16.46 -9.17 -8.92
N LEU A 21 16.62 -7.86 -9.10
CA LEU A 21 16.48 -7.20 -10.40
C LEU A 21 17.51 -7.69 -11.41
N THR A 22 18.75 -7.94 -10.96
CA THR A 22 19.80 -8.52 -11.81
C THR A 22 19.43 -9.93 -12.27
N LEU A 23 18.92 -10.78 -11.37
CA LEU A 23 18.45 -12.12 -11.73
C LEU A 23 17.29 -12.06 -12.74
N LEU A 24 16.35 -11.12 -12.56
CA LEU A 24 15.24 -10.93 -13.50
C LEU A 24 15.69 -10.48 -14.90
N ALA A 25 16.77 -9.71 -14.97
CA ALA A 25 17.29 -9.19 -16.24
C ALA A 25 18.19 -10.20 -16.96
N ASP A 26 19.08 -10.87 -16.23
CA ASP A 26 20.17 -11.68 -16.80
C ASP A 26 19.92 -13.19 -16.70
N GLY A 27 18.85 -13.62 -16.00
CA GLY A 27 18.48 -15.02 -15.81
C GLY A 27 19.20 -15.69 -14.64
N ASP A 28 19.45 -16.99 -14.76
CA ASP A 28 20.03 -17.81 -13.70
C ASP A 28 21.51 -17.52 -13.51
N LEU A 29 21.89 -17.02 -12.33
CA LEU A 29 23.25 -16.63 -12.02
C LEU A 29 23.77 -17.36 -10.77
N ASN A 30 25.08 -17.60 -10.72
CA ASN A 30 25.74 -17.99 -9.47
C ASN A 30 26.21 -16.77 -8.67
N GLY A 31 26.62 -16.98 -7.41
CA GLY A 31 27.01 -15.87 -6.52
C GLY A 31 28.22 -15.08 -6.99
N TYR A 32 29.14 -15.71 -7.77
CA TYR A 32 30.28 -15.01 -8.36
C TYR A 32 29.85 -14.06 -9.48
N GLU A 33 29.00 -14.55 -10.39
CA GLU A 33 28.43 -13.76 -11.50
C GLU A 33 27.64 -12.56 -10.97
N VAL A 34 26.77 -12.77 -9.96
CA VAL A 34 26.02 -11.70 -9.27
C VAL A 34 26.98 -10.67 -8.67
N SER A 35 28.01 -11.10 -7.95
CA SER A 35 29.02 -10.18 -7.37
C SER A 35 29.71 -9.34 -8.44
N LYS A 36 30.06 -9.95 -9.58
CA LYS A 36 30.75 -9.29 -10.69
C LYS A 36 29.85 -8.26 -11.39
N ILE A 37 28.58 -8.58 -11.62
CA ILE A 37 27.62 -7.72 -12.33
C ILE A 37 27.22 -6.55 -11.45
N THR A 38 26.88 -6.82 -10.18
CA THR A 38 26.33 -5.80 -9.27
C THR A 38 27.39 -4.94 -8.57
N GLY A 39 28.66 -5.39 -8.55
CA GLY A 39 29.73 -4.77 -7.76
C GLY A 39 29.61 -5.01 -6.25
N ILE A 40 28.61 -5.78 -5.79
CA ILE A 40 28.45 -6.17 -4.38
C ILE A 40 29.55 -7.18 -4.03
N SER A 41 30.16 -7.04 -2.84
CA SER A 41 31.20 -7.97 -2.39
C SER A 41 30.69 -9.42 -2.39
N ARG A 42 31.56 -10.40 -2.66
CA ARG A 42 31.19 -11.82 -2.73
C ARG A 42 30.42 -12.29 -1.50
N SER A 43 30.91 -11.97 -0.30
CA SER A 43 30.25 -12.37 0.95
C SER A 43 28.82 -11.81 1.06
N ASN A 44 28.63 -10.54 0.69
CA ASN A 44 27.31 -9.91 0.70
C ASN A 44 26.40 -10.46 -0.39
N ALA A 45 26.93 -10.76 -1.58
CA ALA A 45 26.17 -11.38 -2.68
C ALA A 45 25.63 -12.75 -2.30
N TYR A 46 26.47 -13.63 -1.72
CA TYR A 46 26.03 -14.95 -1.26
C TYR A 46 25.02 -14.85 -0.09
N ALA A 47 25.27 -13.96 0.89
CA ALA A 47 24.33 -13.75 1.97
C ALA A 47 22.98 -13.23 1.48
N SER A 48 22.98 -12.28 0.54
CA SER A 48 21.75 -11.75 -0.05
C SER A 48 21.01 -12.79 -0.89
N LEU A 49 21.72 -13.64 -1.65
CA LEU A 49 21.10 -14.73 -2.42
C LEU A 49 20.44 -15.76 -1.50
N ALA A 50 21.10 -16.16 -0.43
CA ALA A 50 20.50 -17.04 0.58
C ALA A 50 19.25 -16.42 1.21
N SER A 51 19.31 -15.14 1.55
CA SER A 51 18.15 -14.41 2.10
C SER A 51 17.01 -14.24 1.07
N LEU A 52 17.31 -14.06 -0.23
CA LEU A 52 16.28 -14.05 -1.28
C LEU A 52 15.53 -15.37 -1.36
N VAL A 53 16.25 -16.50 -1.21
CA VAL A 53 15.64 -17.84 -1.18
C VAL A 53 14.75 -17.99 0.04
N GLU A 54 15.21 -17.63 1.25
CA GLU A 54 14.41 -17.66 2.47
C GLU A 54 13.15 -16.79 2.37
N LYS A 55 13.25 -15.65 1.69
CA LYS A 55 12.14 -14.72 1.47
C LYS A 55 11.19 -15.15 0.36
N GLY A 56 11.52 -16.21 -0.39
CA GLY A 56 10.73 -16.71 -1.50
C GLY A 56 10.82 -15.83 -2.75
N ALA A 57 11.91 -15.07 -2.90
CA ALA A 57 12.17 -14.22 -4.08
C ALA A 57 13.09 -14.90 -5.11
N ALA A 58 13.76 -16.00 -4.75
CA ALA A 58 14.57 -16.80 -5.65
C ALA A 58 14.49 -18.28 -5.29
N PHE A 59 14.77 -19.15 -6.26
CA PHE A 59 14.99 -20.58 -6.08
C PHE A 59 16.44 -20.94 -6.32
N ILE A 60 16.86 -22.07 -5.76
CA ILE A 60 18.18 -22.65 -5.97
C ILE A 60 18.06 -23.68 -7.10
N ILE A 61 19.00 -23.62 -8.06
CA ILE A 61 19.21 -24.66 -9.04
C ILE A 61 20.50 -25.39 -8.64
N GLU A 62 20.35 -26.64 -8.22
CA GLU A 62 21.47 -27.51 -7.86
C GLU A 62 22.15 -28.06 -9.12
N GLY A 63 23.49 -28.09 -9.15
CA GLY A 63 24.29 -28.58 -10.25
C GLY A 63 25.77 -28.59 -9.85
N GLU A 64 26.67 -28.72 -10.82
CA GLU A 64 28.12 -28.59 -10.57
C GLU A 64 28.47 -27.24 -9.94
N THR A 65 27.70 -26.21 -10.25
CA THR A 65 27.75 -24.89 -9.63
C THR A 65 26.33 -24.50 -9.24
N THR A 66 26.12 -24.13 -7.97
CA THR A 66 24.85 -23.63 -7.48
C THR A 66 24.48 -22.32 -8.19
N ARG A 67 23.32 -22.29 -8.82
CA ARG A 67 22.75 -21.11 -9.48
C ARG A 67 21.46 -20.71 -8.79
N TYR A 68 21.05 -19.47 -8.99
CA TYR A 68 19.84 -18.90 -8.42
C TYR A 68 18.96 -18.36 -9.55
N THR A 69 17.69 -18.74 -9.54
CA THR A 69 16.70 -18.26 -10.49
C THR A 69 15.68 -17.39 -9.77
N PRO A 70 15.27 -16.23 -10.32
CA PRO A 70 14.32 -15.35 -9.66
C PRO A 70 12.92 -15.94 -9.72
N VAL A 71 12.15 -15.77 -8.65
CA VAL A 71 10.69 -15.93 -8.69
C VAL A 71 10.10 -14.75 -9.47
N PRO A 72 9.13 -14.95 -10.37
CA PRO A 72 8.47 -13.85 -11.07
C PRO A 72 7.93 -12.79 -10.11
N VAL A 73 8.04 -11.49 -10.47
CA VAL A 73 7.64 -10.37 -9.59
C VAL A 73 6.19 -10.51 -9.12
N GLU A 74 5.28 -10.87 -10.03
CA GLU A 74 3.85 -11.03 -9.72
C GLU A 74 3.64 -12.13 -8.68
N GLU A 75 4.33 -13.27 -8.81
CA GLU A 75 4.25 -14.38 -7.88
C GLU A 75 4.84 -14.01 -6.52
N PHE A 76 6.04 -13.46 -6.48
CA PHE A 76 6.70 -13.04 -5.24
C PHE A 76 5.88 -12.00 -4.47
N CYS A 77 5.46 -10.93 -5.14
CA CYS A 77 4.66 -9.88 -4.52
C CYS A 77 3.27 -10.40 -4.10
N GLY A 78 2.63 -11.22 -4.94
CA GLY A 78 1.34 -11.84 -4.62
C GLY A 78 1.40 -12.73 -3.39
N ASN A 79 2.45 -13.56 -3.26
CA ASN A 79 2.68 -14.40 -2.08
C ASN A 79 2.89 -13.58 -0.81
N LYS A 80 3.66 -12.49 -0.89
CA LYS A 80 3.86 -11.57 0.25
C LYS A 80 2.57 -10.90 0.70
N ILE A 81 1.77 -10.41 -0.25
CA ILE A 81 0.48 -9.78 0.06
C ILE A 81 -0.45 -10.78 0.73
N ARG A 82 -0.52 -12.02 0.22
CA ARG A 82 -1.34 -13.09 0.81
C ARG A 82 -0.92 -13.40 2.25
N SER A 83 0.38 -13.60 2.49
CA SER A 83 0.92 -13.86 3.83
C SER A 83 0.63 -12.72 4.82
N LEU A 84 0.73 -11.46 4.37
CA LEU A 84 0.37 -10.30 5.19
C LEU A 84 -1.14 -10.24 5.49
N GLN A 85 -1.98 -10.62 4.52
CA GLN A 85 -3.43 -10.70 4.72
C GLN A 85 -3.80 -11.78 5.74
N GLU A 86 -3.17 -12.95 5.68
CA GLU A 86 -3.35 -14.04 6.65
C GLU A 86 -2.92 -13.60 8.04
N SER A 87 -1.72 -13.01 8.18
CA SER A 87 -1.22 -12.49 9.45
C SER A 87 -2.14 -11.40 10.02
N LYS A 88 -2.68 -10.51 9.17
CA LYS A 88 -3.67 -9.51 9.58
C LYS A 88 -4.92 -10.17 10.19
N GLN A 89 -5.44 -11.24 9.56
CA GLN A 89 -6.62 -11.92 10.07
C GLN A 89 -6.36 -12.59 11.42
N GLU A 90 -5.19 -13.21 11.60
CA GLU A 90 -4.79 -13.77 12.88
C GLU A 90 -4.66 -12.71 13.99
N LEU A 91 -4.03 -11.57 13.67
CA LEU A 91 -3.91 -10.45 14.60
C LEU A 91 -5.28 -9.91 15.02
N ILE A 92 -6.20 -9.71 14.06
CA ILE A 92 -7.57 -9.26 14.36
C ILE A 92 -8.29 -10.24 15.29
N LYS A 93 -8.09 -11.54 15.10
CA LYS A 93 -8.70 -12.60 15.93
C LYS A 93 -8.10 -12.68 17.33
N ASN A 94 -6.79 -12.48 17.45
CA ASN A 94 -6.05 -12.76 18.69
C ASN A 94 -5.86 -11.52 19.57
N ILE A 95 -5.90 -10.32 19.00
CA ILE A 95 -5.70 -9.07 19.75
C ILE A 95 -7.06 -8.51 20.15
N PRO A 96 -7.36 -8.39 21.47
CA PRO A 96 -8.59 -7.76 21.94
C PRO A 96 -8.65 -6.32 21.44
N GLN A 97 -9.74 -5.95 20.77
CA GLN A 97 -9.96 -4.57 20.39
C GLN A 97 -10.29 -3.75 21.64
N ARG A 98 -9.54 -2.67 21.84
CA ARG A 98 -9.83 -1.72 22.92
C ARG A 98 -11.18 -1.09 22.64
N ARG A 99 -12.08 -1.05 23.66
CA ARG A 99 -13.32 -0.25 23.57
C ARG A 99 -12.95 1.21 23.39
N GLU A 100 -13.56 1.85 22.39
CA GLU A 100 -13.40 3.28 22.12
C GLU A 100 -14.24 4.12 23.10
N ASP A 101 -13.96 4.03 24.38
CA ASP A 101 -14.61 4.88 25.41
C ASP A 101 -13.74 6.10 25.76
N ALA A 102 -12.84 6.50 24.87
CA ALA A 102 -12.02 7.69 25.08
C ALA A 102 -12.80 8.94 24.63
N GLU A 103 -13.32 9.70 25.57
CA GLU A 103 -13.76 11.08 25.32
C GLU A 103 -12.53 11.89 24.86
N GLY A 104 -12.62 12.53 23.68
CA GLY A 104 -11.57 13.41 23.19
C GLY A 104 -11.41 13.39 21.67
N TYR A 105 -10.56 14.30 21.21
CA TYR A 105 -10.21 14.42 19.79
C TYR A 105 -8.88 13.70 19.52
N ILE A 106 -8.83 12.93 18.43
CA ILE A 106 -7.59 12.31 17.94
C ILE A 106 -7.00 13.21 16.87
N THR A 107 -5.75 13.63 17.02
CA THR A 107 -5.02 14.40 16.02
C THR A 107 -4.21 13.46 15.14
N ILE A 108 -4.38 13.57 13.81
CA ILE A 108 -3.63 12.81 12.81
C ILE A 108 -2.75 13.78 12.04
N THR A 109 -1.45 13.50 11.97
CA THR A 109 -0.48 14.33 11.25
C THR A 109 0.13 13.56 10.09
N GLY A 110 0.32 14.25 8.94
CA GLY A 110 0.90 13.73 7.71
C GLY A 110 -0.14 13.26 6.70
N GLU A 111 0.02 13.74 5.46
CA GLU A 111 -0.91 13.56 4.36
C GLU A 111 -1.32 12.08 4.15
N HIS A 112 -0.36 11.17 4.02
CA HIS A 112 -0.66 9.75 3.82
C HIS A 112 -1.53 9.15 4.94
N ARG A 113 -1.28 9.52 6.20
CA ARG A 113 -2.06 9.01 7.34
C ARG A 113 -3.48 9.57 7.35
N ILE A 114 -3.64 10.81 6.94
CA ILE A 114 -4.96 11.45 6.79
C ILE A 114 -5.74 10.75 5.68
N LEU A 115 -5.12 10.54 4.51
CA LEU A 115 -5.72 9.82 3.39
C LEU A 115 -6.10 8.39 3.77
N ASP A 116 -5.21 7.65 4.46
CA ASP A 116 -5.49 6.28 4.91
C ASP A 116 -6.67 6.25 5.90
N LYS A 117 -6.75 7.24 6.81
CA LYS A 117 -7.91 7.34 7.71
C LYS A 117 -9.20 7.62 6.94
N MET A 118 -9.16 8.51 5.94
CA MET A 118 -10.32 8.81 5.09
C MET A 118 -10.76 7.56 4.30
N ARG A 119 -9.82 6.82 3.70
CA ARG A 119 -10.09 5.54 3.01
C ARG A 119 -10.77 4.54 3.94
N ASN A 120 -10.25 4.36 5.15
CA ASN A 120 -10.83 3.47 6.15
C ASN A 120 -12.25 3.91 6.54
N MET A 121 -12.46 5.21 6.79
CA MET A 121 -13.79 5.75 7.11
C MET A 121 -14.80 5.50 5.99
N ILE A 122 -14.42 5.68 4.71
CA ILE A 122 -15.27 5.38 3.56
C ILE A 122 -15.56 3.87 3.49
N SER A 123 -14.54 3.04 3.66
CA SER A 123 -14.65 1.57 3.61
C SER A 123 -15.55 1.00 4.70
N GLU A 124 -15.54 1.59 5.90
CA GLU A 124 -16.33 1.15 7.07
C GLU A 124 -17.74 1.74 7.12
N SER A 125 -18.09 2.68 6.21
CA SER A 125 -19.39 3.34 6.15
C SER A 125 -20.54 2.34 5.96
N LYS A 126 -21.67 2.60 6.62
CA LYS A 126 -22.85 1.73 6.63
C LYS A 126 -24.06 2.33 5.91
N SER A 127 -24.16 3.67 5.83
CA SER A 127 -25.32 4.33 5.25
C SER A 127 -24.99 5.53 4.36
N ARG A 128 -24.11 6.42 4.80
CA ARG A 128 -23.82 7.67 4.09
C ARG A 128 -22.44 8.23 4.34
N VAL A 129 -21.89 8.91 3.33
CA VAL A 129 -20.63 9.65 3.40
C VAL A 129 -20.83 11.07 2.85
N TYR A 130 -20.43 12.07 3.59
CA TYR A 130 -20.29 13.46 3.15
C TYR A 130 -18.80 13.78 3.08
N LEU A 131 -18.31 14.03 1.88
CA LEU A 131 -16.89 14.28 1.60
C LEU A 131 -16.73 15.70 1.07
N SER A 132 -15.82 16.46 1.65
CA SER A 132 -15.52 17.82 1.24
C SER A 132 -14.01 17.97 1.13
N VAL A 133 -13.50 17.91 -0.10
CA VAL A 133 -12.05 17.89 -0.44
C VAL A 133 -11.80 18.61 -1.74
N SER A 134 -10.55 19.02 -1.97
CA SER A 134 -10.12 19.49 -3.29
C SER A 134 -10.08 18.36 -4.31
N GLY A 135 -10.30 18.69 -5.57
CA GLY A 135 -10.40 17.73 -6.67
C GLY A 135 -9.12 16.92 -6.90
N ASN A 136 -7.96 17.46 -6.52
CA ASN A 136 -6.68 16.75 -6.61
C ASN A 136 -6.57 15.55 -5.63
N ILE A 137 -7.38 15.52 -4.58
CA ILE A 137 -7.40 14.44 -3.57
C ILE A 137 -8.36 13.29 -3.99
N LEU A 138 -9.37 13.59 -4.79
CA LEU A 138 -10.41 12.63 -5.16
C LEU A 138 -9.86 11.36 -5.83
N PRO A 139 -8.85 11.40 -6.71
CA PRO A 139 -8.27 10.19 -7.30
C PRO A 139 -7.73 9.21 -6.27
N ASP A 140 -7.19 9.71 -5.15
CA ASP A 140 -6.65 8.88 -4.06
C ASP A 140 -7.72 8.16 -3.24
N LEU A 141 -8.98 8.59 -3.33
CA LEU A 141 -10.13 8.03 -2.61
C LEU A 141 -11.11 7.27 -3.52
N LEU A 142 -10.87 7.33 -4.84
CA LEU A 142 -11.85 6.88 -5.83
C LEU A 142 -12.22 5.40 -5.69
N THR A 143 -11.24 4.55 -5.42
CA THR A 143 -11.46 3.11 -5.27
C THR A 143 -12.42 2.81 -4.12
N GLU A 144 -12.18 3.36 -2.95
CA GLU A 144 -13.01 3.17 -1.76
C GLU A 144 -14.41 3.78 -1.95
N MET A 145 -14.49 4.93 -2.62
CA MET A 145 -15.75 5.58 -2.96
C MET A 145 -16.59 4.71 -3.88
N GLN A 146 -16.01 4.12 -4.93
CA GLN A 146 -16.71 3.22 -5.85
C GLN A 146 -17.20 1.95 -5.15
N VAL A 147 -16.35 1.32 -4.35
CA VAL A 147 -16.72 0.13 -3.55
C VAL A 147 -17.84 0.46 -2.56
N ALA A 148 -17.79 1.62 -1.88
CA ALA A 148 -18.84 2.06 -0.98
C ALA A 148 -20.15 2.31 -1.74
N HIS A 149 -20.10 2.94 -2.92
CA HIS A 149 -21.26 3.15 -3.77
C HIS A 149 -21.90 1.83 -4.19
N GLN A 150 -21.11 0.82 -4.61
CA GLN A 150 -21.60 -0.52 -4.96
C GLN A 150 -22.30 -1.22 -3.79
N ARG A 151 -21.94 -0.90 -2.54
CA ARG A 151 -22.64 -1.36 -1.32
C ARG A 151 -23.94 -0.59 -1.04
N GLY A 152 -24.31 0.39 -1.87
CA GLY A 152 -25.51 1.20 -1.69
C GLY A 152 -25.32 2.39 -0.73
N ILE A 153 -24.09 2.75 -0.38
CA ILE A 153 -23.79 3.90 0.49
C ILE A 153 -24.10 5.20 -0.28
N LYS A 154 -24.88 6.08 0.33
CA LYS A 154 -25.18 7.41 -0.22
C LYS A 154 -23.96 8.30 -0.08
N MET A 155 -23.48 8.87 -1.20
CA MET A 155 -22.30 9.72 -1.21
C MET A 155 -22.64 11.13 -1.70
N VAL A 156 -22.24 12.13 -0.93
CA VAL A 156 -22.28 13.54 -1.31
C VAL A 156 -20.86 14.08 -1.28
N VAL A 157 -20.40 14.57 -2.40
CA VAL A 157 -19.05 15.11 -2.60
C VAL A 157 -19.14 16.61 -2.87
N ILE A 158 -18.40 17.40 -2.12
CA ILE A 158 -18.21 18.82 -2.35
C ILE A 158 -16.75 19.04 -2.72
N THR A 159 -16.49 19.61 -3.89
CA THR A 159 -15.15 19.76 -4.43
C THR A 159 -15.01 21.06 -5.23
N ASP A 160 -13.79 21.45 -5.59
CA ASP A 160 -13.49 22.68 -6.33
C ASP A 160 -13.37 22.45 -7.85
N THR A 161 -13.43 21.21 -8.31
CA THR A 161 -13.35 20.86 -9.74
C THR A 161 -14.46 19.87 -10.11
N PRO A 162 -14.92 19.89 -11.36
CA PRO A 162 -15.87 18.88 -11.84
C PRO A 162 -15.32 17.47 -11.63
N PHE A 163 -16.12 16.62 -11.01
CA PHE A 163 -15.80 15.22 -10.75
C PHE A 163 -17.01 14.38 -11.17
N PRO A 164 -17.16 14.08 -12.47
CA PRO A 164 -18.27 13.29 -12.97
C PRO A 164 -18.14 11.84 -12.50
N GLN A 165 -18.95 11.46 -11.52
CA GLN A 165 -19.01 10.09 -11.02
C GLN A 165 -20.46 9.63 -10.96
N GLU A 166 -20.77 8.57 -11.69
CA GLU A 166 -22.13 8.03 -11.75
C GLU A 166 -22.59 7.56 -10.36
N GLY A 167 -23.84 7.89 -10.02
CA GLY A 167 -24.45 7.49 -8.76
C GLY A 167 -24.06 8.27 -7.52
N MET A 168 -23.19 9.28 -7.63
CA MET A 168 -22.80 10.16 -6.54
C MET A 168 -23.36 11.57 -6.73
N THR A 169 -23.77 12.22 -5.64
CA THR A 169 -24.15 13.63 -5.68
C THR A 169 -22.92 14.51 -5.54
N VAL A 170 -22.58 15.24 -6.59
CA VAL A 170 -21.37 16.09 -6.60
C VAL A 170 -21.78 17.56 -6.68
N HIS A 171 -21.27 18.36 -5.76
CA HIS A 171 -21.39 19.82 -5.76
C HIS A 171 -20.02 20.46 -5.98
N VAL A 172 -19.93 21.33 -6.99
CA VAL A 172 -18.71 22.07 -7.28
C VAL A 172 -18.82 23.46 -6.66
N LEU A 173 -17.94 23.76 -5.72
CA LEU A 173 -17.91 25.04 -4.99
C LEU A 173 -16.45 25.49 -4.82
N GLU A 174 -16.23 26.79 -4.79
CA GLU A 174 -14.92 27.34 -4.40
C GLU A 174 -14.59 26.92 -2.96
N LYS A 175 -13.40 26.34 -2.77
CA LYS A 175 -12.94 25.85 -1.47
C LYS A 175 -11.47 26.20 -1.26
N PRO A 176 -11.05 26.31 0.02
CA PRO A 176 -9.63 26.29 0.36
C PRO A 176 -9.00 24.98 -0.13
N LYS A 177 -7.93 25.06 -0.94
CA LYS A 177 -7.30 23.91 -1.60
C LYS A 177 -6.75 22.84 -0.64
N LYS A 178 -6.51 23.19 0.62
CA LYS A 178 -5.93 22.29 1.63
C LYS A 178 -6.94 21.69 2.59
N GLN A 179 -8.15 22.23 2.67
CA GLN A 179 -9.13 21.79 3.65
C GLN A 179 -9.76 20.44 3.26
N VAL A 180 -9.77 19.51 4.22
CA VAL A 180 -10.45 18.23 4.11
C VAL A 180 -11.52 18.10 5.20
N ARG A 181 -12.66 17.53 4.84
CA ARG A 181 -13.69 17.13 5.78
C ARG A 181 -14.41 15.90 5.29
N ILE A 182 -14.55 14.92 6.15
CA ILE A 182 -15.37 13.75 5.91
C ILE A 182 -16.27 13.50 7.12
N ILE A 183 -17.53 13.20 6.86
CA ILE A 183 -18.53 12.80 7.87
C ILE A 183 -19.10 11.47 7.41
N VAL A 184 -19.01 10.46 8.26
CA VAL A 184 -19.51 9.12 7.97
C VAL A 184 -20.63 8.78 8.96
N ASP A 185 -21.76 8.33 8.40
CA ASP A 185 -22.95 7.87 9.13
C ASP A 185 -23.48 8.87 10.17
N SER A 186 -23.13 10.16 10.03
CA SER A 186 -23.45 11.25 10.94
C SER A 186 -22.89 11.08 12.37
N THR A 187 -21.95 10.18 12.55
CA THR A 187 -21.35 9.84 13.87
C THR A 187 -19.85 10.11 13.93
N THR A 188 -19.14 9.86 12.85
CA THR A 188 -17.68 10.01 12.81
C THR A 188 -17.29 11.16 11.89
N VAL A 189 -16.45 12.06 12.39
CA VAL A 189 -15.99 13.25 11.66
C VAL A 189 -14.47 13.31 11.64
N LEU A 190 -13.89 13.58 10.48
CA LEU A 190 -12.51 14.02 10.34
C LEU A 190 -12.51 15.36 9.64
N THR A 191 -11.79 16.33 10.18
CA THR A 191 -11.64 17.67 9.59
C THR A 191 -10.24 18.20 9.86
N GLY A 192 -9.70 18.95 8.94
CA GLY A 192 -8.37 19.54 9.04
C GLY A 192 -7.86 20.02 7.68
N ASP A 193 -6.56 20.22 7.61
CA ASP A 193 -5.87 20.62 6.41
C ASP A 193 -4.87 19.52 5.98
N ILE A 194 -4.70 19.36 4.68
CA ILE A 194 -3.66 18.51 4.07
C ILE A 194 -2.64 19.46 3.43
N ASP A 195 -1.39 19.34 3.85
CA ASP A 195 -0.25 20.13 3.34
C ASP A 195 0.41 19.52 2.09
#